data_1314681361a9f3e892bc39a87d585f13
#
_entry.id   1314681361a9f3e892bc39a87d585f13
#
_cell.length_a   1.000
_cell.length_b   1.000
_cell.length_c   1.000
_cell.angle_alpha   90.00
_cell.angle_beta   90.00
_cell.angle_gamma   90.00
#
_symmetry.space_group_name_H-M   'P 1'
#
loop_
_entity.id
_entity.type
_entity.pdbx_description
1 polymer ?
#
loop_
_entity_poly.entity_id
_entity_poly.type
_entity_poly.pdbx_seq_one_letter_code
_entity_poly.pdbx_strand_id
1 'polypeptide(L)'
;MIDFKVLPEALLFIAGVVPNTLFMAFVSIFFGILFGSFIAVLRLGNNMFINIFFAVFVSFFRAVPGIVQLFIVYYSLPYLLAPVFSAFSGTEVKPFDVSPYWSVYLCFILYNTAYQSENIRGALRSVDHGQYEAAVAMGMTSFRAFTRIVLPQAFVVALPAFFTYYLKTIKLLALVFTVKVVDMFAKADIFSALYNRRMEPYIADAIAYWGLAILLTFLFDQWEKKLRGKGFNKSA
;
A
#
# COMPACT_ATOMS: atom_id res chain seq x y z
N MET A 1 -20.10 10.03 30.86
CA MET A 1 -21.23 9.60 30.03
C MET A 1 -20.89 10.03 28.61
N ILE A 2 -21.09 9.18 27.61
CA ILE A 2 -20.78 9.49 26.19
C ILE A 2 -21.80 10.52 25.69
N ASP A 3 -21.33 11.59 25.07
CA ASP A 3 -22.17 12.63 24.48
C ASP A 3 -22.26 12.45 22.95
N PHE A 4 -23.31 11.77 22.50
CA PHE A 4 -23.51 11.49 21.07
C PHE A 4 -23.71 12.75 20.21
N LYS A 5 -24.01 13.92 20.80
CA LYS A 5 -24.15 15.18 20.07
C LYS A 5 -22.82 15.69 19.50
N VAL A 6 -21.69 15.23 20.03
CA VAL A 6 -20.33 15.60 19.58
C VAL A 6 -19.88 14.75 18.38
N LEU A 7 -20.49 13.58 18.13
CA LEU A 7 -20.09 12.70 17.04
C LEU A 7 -20.11 13.35 15.65
N PRO A 8 -21.14 14.12 15.24
CA PRO A 8 -21.14 14.75 13.94
C PRO A 8 -20.01 15.77 13.75
N GLU A 9 -19.67 16.53 14.81
CA GLU A 9 -18.58 17.50 14.79
C GLU A 9 -17.22 16.80 14.68
N ALA A 10 -17.02 15.74 15.46
CA ALA A 10 -15.80 14.92 15.37
C ALA A 10 -15.66 14.26 13.99
N LEU A 11 -16.75 13.74 13.42
CA LEU A 11 -16.77 13.18 12.06
C LEU A 11 -16.35 14.21 11.00
N LEU A 12 -16.90 15.42 11.05
CA LEU A 12 -16.54 16.50 10.12
C LEU A 12 -15.07 16.89 10.27
N PHE A 13 -14.56 16.95 11.51
CA PHE A 13 -13.16 17.25 11.77
C PHE A 13 -12.21 16.20 11.19
N ILE A 14 -12.56 14.91 11.32
CA ILE A 14 -11.81 13.78 10.76
C ILE A 14 -11.92 13.76 9.24
N ALA A 15 -13.11 14.04 8.69
CA ALA A 15 -13.35 14.03 7.24
C ALA A 15 -12.39 14.95 6.46
N GLY A 16 -11.96 16.06 7.07
CA GLY A 16 -11.03 16.99 6.44
C GLY A 16 -9.66 16.39 6.08
N VAL A 17 -9.25 15.28 6.69
CA VAL A 17 -7.95 14.63 6.41
C VAL A 17 -8.08 13.34 5.60
N VAL A 18 -9.30 12.85 5.36
CA VAL A 18 -9.55 11.64 4.55
C VAL A 18 -8.82 11.68 3.20
N PRO A 19 -8.85 12.78 2.42
CA PRO A 19 -8.13 12.84 1.15
C PRO A 19 -6.62 12.63 1.30
N ASN A 20 -6.00 13.17 2.35
CA ASN A 20 -4.57 13.00 2.63
C ASN A 20 -4.26 11.52 2.98
N THR A 21 -5.07 10.89 3.83
CA THR A 21 -4.91 9.48 4.19
C THR A 21 -5.04 8.57 2.95
N LEU A 22 -6.05 8.83 2.10
CA LEU A 22 -6.24 8.09 0.85
C LEU A 22 -5.08 8.29 -0.12
N PHE A 23 -4.56 9.50 -0.23
CA PHE A 23 -3.43 9.81 -1.10
C PHE A 23 -2.14 9.11 -0.62
N MET A 24 -1.86 9.14 0.69
CA MET A 24 -0.72 8.41 1.26
C MET A 24 -0.83 6.90 0.98
N ALA A 25 -2.01 6.32 1.18
CA ALA A 25 -2.25 4.91 0.89
C ALA A 25 -2.08 4.60 -0.61
N PHE A 26 -2.63 5.46 -1.49
CA PHE A 26 -2.53 5.31 -2.94
C PHE A 26 -1.07 5.34 -3.43
N VAL A 27 -0.30 6.33 -3.01
CA VAL A 27 1.12 6.43 -3.36
C VAL A 27 1.87 5.18 -2.89
N SER A 28 1.63 4.76 -1.64
CA SER A 28 2.31 3.60 -1.05
C SER A 28 2.00 2.30 -1.78
N ILE A 29 0.74 2.06 -2.17
CA ILE A 29 0.35 0.84 -2.88
C ILE A 29 0.78 0.89 -4.35
N PHE A 30 0.68 2.04 -5.00
CA PHE A 30 1.08 2.22 -6.40
C PHE A 30 2.55 1.88 -6.61
N PHE A 31 3.45 2.49 -5.83
CA PHE A 31 4.87 2.17 -5.88
C PHE A 31 5.17 0.77 -5.34
N GLY A 32 4.39 0.31 -4.36
CA GLY A 32 4.47 -1.06 -3.86
C GLY A 32 4.16 -2.11 -4.94
N ILE A 33 3.15 -1.89 -5.77
CA ILE A 33 2.83 -2.75 -6.92
C ILE A 33 3.94 -2.66 -7.98
N LEU A 34 4.42 -1.46 -8.29
CA LEU A 34 5.47 -1.24 -9.28
C LEU A 34 6.75 -2.00 -8.92
N PHE A 35 7.29 -1.76 -7.71
CA PHE A 35 8.50 -2.43 -7.24
C PHE A 35 8.27 -3.91 -6.91
N GLY A 36 7.08 -4.25 -6.40
CA GLY A 36 6.67 -5.63 -6.16
C GLY A 36 6.60 -6.46 -7.45
N SER A 37 6.10 -5.86 -8.55
CA SER A 37 6.10 -6.50 -9.88
C SER A 37 7.51 -6.79 -10.36
N PHE A 38 8.41 -5.83 -10.21
CA PHE A 38 9.82 -6.00 -10.56
C PHE A 38 10.47 -7.16 -9.76
N ILE A 39 10.27 -7.19 -8.43
CA ILE A 39 10.77 -8.28 -7.59
C ILE A 39 10.13 -9.62 -7.98
N ALA A 40 8.82 -9.65 -8.23
CA ALA A 40 8.12 -10.88 -8.62
C ALA A 40 8.70 -11.47 -9.90
N VAL A 41 8.94 -10.64 -10.93
CA VAL A 41 9.52 -11.08 -12.21
C VAL A 41 10.97 -11.55 -12.03
N LEU A 42 11.79 -10.82 -11.27
CA LEU A 42 13.18 -11.25 -11.01
C LEU A 42 13.23 -12.61 -10.32
N ARG A 43 12.30 -12.89 -9.42
CA ARG A 43 12.21 -14.16 -8.69
C ARG A 43 11.55 -15.31 -9.47
N LEU A 44 11.12 -15.09 -10.71
CA LEU A 44 10.78 -16.17 -11.64
C LEU A 44 12.04 -16.79 -12.29
N GLY A 45 13.15 -16.06 -12.29
CA GLY A 45 14.42 -16.56 -12.80
C GLY A 45 15.11 -17.55 -11.86
N ASN A 46 16.08 -18.29 -12.40
CA ASN A 46 16.80 -19.34 -11.69
C ASN A 46 18.04 -18.83 -10.91
N ASN A 47 18.24 -17.52 -10.80
CA ASN A 47 19.38 -16.95 -10.08
C ASN A 47 19.19 -17.09 -8.57
N MET A 48 19.94 -17.98 -7.95
CA MET A 48 19.85 -18.29 -6.52
C MET A 48 20.13 -17.06 -5.63
N PHE A 49 21.12 -16.23 -5.98
CA PHE A 49 21.47 -15.04 -5.18
C PHE A 49 20.35 -14.01 -5.17
N ILE A 50 19.75 -13.73 -6.33
CA ILE A 50 18.60 -12.82 -6.46
C ILE A 50 17.41 -13.37 -5.66
N ASN A 51 17.14 -14.67 -5.78
CA ASN A 51 16.03 -15.30 -5.09
C ASN A 51 16.18 -15.26 -3.56
N ILE A 52 17.39 -15.53 -3.04
CA ILE A 52 17.67 -15.46 -1.59
C ILE A 52 17.59 -14.02 -1.10
N PHE A 53 18.21 -13.06 -1.79
CA PHE A 53 18.19 -11.65 -1.41
C PHE A 53 16.76 -11.12 -1.25
N PHE A 54 15.93 -11.31 -2.27
CA PHE A 54 14.54 -10.86 -2.20
C PHE A 54 13.66 -11.71 -1.28
N ALA A 55 14.00 -12.99 -1.05
CA ALA A 55 13.30 -13.79 -0.04
C ALA A 55 13.53 -13.25 1.37
N VAL A 56 14.77 -12.85 1.70
CA VAL A 56 15.10 -12.22 2.99
C VAL A 56 14.39 -10.88 3.13
N PHE A 57 14.43 -10.02 2.09
CA PHE A 57 13.70 -8.75 2.07
C PHE A 57 12.21 -8.96 2.35
N VAL A 58 11.55 -9.83 1.59
CA VAL A 58 10.12 -10.12 1.74
C VAL A 58 9.81 -10.71 3.11
N SER A 59 10.65 -11.63 3.60
CA SER A 59 10.50 -12.23 4.93
C SER A 59 10.57 -11.18 6.03
N PHE A 60 11.53 -10.26 5.98
CA PHE A 60 11.68 -9.18 6.94
C PHE A 60 10.44 -8.29 7.00
N PHE A 61 10.01 -7.73 5.86
CA PHE A 61 8.87 -6.80 5.83
C PHE A 61 7.52 -7.46 6.15
N ARG A 62 7.41 -8.78 6.03
CA ARG A 62 6.19 -9.52 6.39
C ARG A 62 6.19 -10.02 7.82
N ALA A 63 7.35 -10.22 8.43
CA ALA A 63 7.47 -10.73 9.79
C ALA A 63 7.54 -9.63 10.85
N VAL A 64 8.19 -8.49 10.53
CA VAL A 64 8.38 -7.40 11.49
C VAL A 64 7.10 -6.57 11.61
N PRO A 65 6.65 -6.20 12.82
CA PRO A 65 5.50 -5.32 13.00
C PRO A 65 5.68 -3.97 12.30
N GLY A 66 4.60 -3.46 11.65
CA GLY A 66 4.66 -2.22 10.85
C GLY A 66 5.12 -0.99 11.65
N ILE A 67 4.76 -0.89 12.93
CA ILE A 67 5.21 0.19 13.82
C ILE A 67 6.74 0.18 14.00
N VAL A 68 7.35 -1.00 14.12
CA VAL A 68 8.81 -1.14 14.27
C VAL A 68 9.50 -0.72 12.97
N GLN A 69 8.97 -1.15 11.81
CA GLN A 69 9.47 -0.73 10.50
C GLN A 69 9.41 0.79 10.35
N LEU A 70 8.27 1.40 10.76
CA LEU A 70 8.08 2.85 10.69
C LEU A 70 9.13 3.59 11.52
N PHE A 71 9.40 3.16 12.75
CA PHE A 71 10.40 3.80 13.60
C PHE A 71 11.82 3.62 13.07
N ILE A 72 12.18 2.44 12.54
CA ILE A 72 13.48 2.24 11.90
C ILE A 72 13.68 3.25 10.78
N VAL A 73 12.71 3.38 9.87
CA VAL A 73 12.80 4.31 8.73
C VAL A 73 12.75 5.78 9.21
N TYR A 74 11.88 6.10 10.17
CA TYR A 74 11.72 7.44 10.68
C TYR A 74 13.00 7.98 11.34
N TYR A 75 13.71 7.14 12.09
CA TYR A 75 14.94 7.57 12.76
C TYR A 75 16.19 7.46 11.88
N SER A 76 16.17 6.69 10.80
CA SER A 76 17.35 6.54 9.92
C SER A 76 17.31 7.42 8.68
N LEU A 77 16.15 7.51 8.00
CA LEU A 77 16.03 8.16 6.70
C LEU A 77 16.40 9.66 6.72
N PRO A 78 16.02 10.48 7.71
CA PRO A 78 16.39 11.89 7.75
C PRO A 78 17.90 12.12 7.71
N TYR A 79 18.70 11.27 8.35
CA TYR A 79 20.16 11.36 8.30
C TYR A 79 20.75 11.07 6.93
N LEU A 80 20.06 10.26 6.12
CA LEU A 80 20.45 9.97 4.73
C LEU A 80 19.99 11.07 3.76
N LEU A 81 18.82 11.67 4.01
CA LEU A 81 18.24 12.68 3.12
C LEU A 81 18.77 14.09 3.37
N ALA A 82 19.11 14.45 4.62
CA ALA A 82 19.58 15.79 4.96
C ALA A 82 20.81 16.24 4.15
N PRO A 83 21.87 15.41 3.99
CA PRO A 83 23.01 15.78 3.13
C PRO A 83 22.61 15.95 1.66
N VAL A 84 21.69 15.11 1.17
CA VAL A 84 21.20 15.21 -0.22
C VAL A 84 20.44 16.52 -0.41
N PHE A 85 19.53 16.86 0.48
CA PHE A 85 18.78 18.11 0.42
C PHE A 85 19.68 19.33 0.58
N SER A 86 20.71 19.27 1.45
CA SER A 86 21.70 20.33 1.57
C SER A 86 22.46 20.58 0.26
N ALA A 87 22.85 19.50 -0.43
CA ALA A 87 23.55 19.60 -1.70
C ALA A 87 22.70 20.24 -2.81
N PHE A 88 21.38 19.98 -2.82
CA PHE A 88 20.46 20.55 -3.80
C PHE A 88 19.99 21.96 -3.46
N SER A 89 19.79 22.29 -2.18
CA SER A 89 19.30 23.62 -1.75
C SER A 89 20.39 24.68 -1.62
N GLY A 90 21.66 24.26 -1.53
CA GLY A 90 22.78 25.16 -1.24
C GLY A 90 22.80 25.71 0.19
N THR A 91 21.93 25.18 1.08
CA THR A 91 21.83 25.54 2.49
C THR A 91 21.93 24.29 3.37
N GLU A 92 22.46 24.44 4.59
CA GLU A 92 22.54 23.33 5.52
C GLU A 92 21.14 22.90 5.97
N VAL A 93 20.73 21.67 5.60
CA VAL A 93 19.49 21.01 6.03
C VAL A 93 19.85 20.02 7.15
N LYS A 94 19.25 20.17 8.33
CA LYS A 94 19.43 19.24 9.44
C LYS A 94 18.46 18.06 9.34
N PRO A 95 18.78 16.89 9.92
CA PRO A 95 17.85 15.75 9.90
C PRO A 95 16.45 16.07 10.44
N PHE A 96 16.32 16.98 11.40
CA PHE A 96 15.04 17.40 11.97
C PHE A 96 14.20 18.29 11.03
N ASP A 97 14.81 18.90 10.01
CA ASP A 97 14.12 19.71 9.02
C ASP A 97 13.51 18.83 7.89
N VAL A 98 13.92 17.57 7.82
CA VAL A 98 13.38 16.62 6.83
C VAL A 98 11.96 16.23 7.24
N SER A 99 11.01 16.48 6.32
CA SER A 99 9.60 16.15 6.57
C SER A 99 9.40 14.67 6.90
N PRO A 100 8.65 14.32 7.96
CA PRO A 100 8.36 12.94 8.34
C PRO A 100 7.56 12.17 7.26
N TYR A 101 6.89 12.86 6.34
CA TYR A 101 6.20 12.23 5.22
C TYR A 101 7.12 11.37 4.36
N TRP A 102 8.39 11.73 4.17
CA TRP A 102 9.36 10.92 3.44
C TRP A 102 9.56 9.54 4.08
N SER A 103 9.66 9.53 5.41
CA SER A 103 9.79 8.28 6.16
C SER A 103 8.53 7.42 6.08
N VAL A 104 7.35 8.04 6.13
CA VAL A 104 6.06 7.36 5.98
C VAL A 104 5.96 6.75 4.58
N TYR A 105 6.20 7.53 3.51
CA TYR A 105 6.14 7.00 2.16
C TYR A 105 7.12 5.86 1.95
N LEU A 106 8.39 6.03 2.32
CA LEU A 106 9.38 4.96 2.12
C LEU A 106 9.00 3.69 2.88
N CYS A 107 8.62 3.80 4.15
CA CYS A 107 8.23 2.65 4.96
C CYS A 107 7.08 1.88 4.33
N PHE A 108 5.97 2.56 3.97
CA PHE A 108 4.80 1.88 3.43
C PHE A 108 4.95 1.46 1.96
N ILE A 109 5.81 2.09 1.18
CA ILE A 109 6.22 1.60 -0.14
C ILE A 109 6.97 0.27 0.01
N LEU A 110 7.97 0.18 0.89
CA LEU A 110 8.73 -1.04 1.13
C LEU A 110 7.84 -2.17 1.67
N TYR A 111 6.97 -1.84 2.64
CA TYR A 111 5.96 -2.75 3.16
C TYR A 111 5.10 -3.32 2.02
N ASN A 112 4.46 -2.45 1.24
CA ASN A 112 3.62 -2.89 0.13
C ASN A 112 4.41 -3.63 -0.95
N THR A 113 5.64 -3.22 -1.25
CA THR A 113 6.53 -3.92 -2.19
C THR A 113 6.70 -5.39 -1.81
N ALA A 114 6.97 -5.68 -0.54
CA ALA A 114 7.14 -7.05 -0.05
C ALA A 114 5.86 -7.88 -0.21
N TYR A 115 4.71 -7.33 0.19
CA TYR A 115 3.44 -8.04 0.06
C TYR A 115 2.99 -8.21 -1.38
N GLN A 116 3.13 -7.16 -2.21
CA GLN A 116 2.71 -7.21 -3.61
C GLN A 116 3.61 -8.11 -4.45
N SER A 117 4.90 -8.22 -4.13
CA SER A 117 5.77 -9.16 -4.84
C SER A 117 5.30 -10.62 -4.70
N GLU A 118 4.84 -11.03 -3.51
CA GLU A 118 4.29 -12.37 -3.30
C GLU A 118 2.90 -12.54 -3.92
N ASN A 119 2.05 -11.50 -3.83
CA ASN A 119 0.73 -11.50 -4.46
C ASN A 119 0.84 -11.70 -5.98
N ILE A 120 1.69 -10.90 -6.64
CA ILE A 120 1.91 -10.96 -8.09
C ILE A 120 2.56 -12.29 -8.47
N ARG A 121 3.54 -12.78 -7.69
CA ARG A 121 4.16 -14.09 -7.93
C ARG A 121 3.13 -15.23 -7.82
N GLY A 122 2.23 -15.17 -6.85
CA GLY A 122 1.11 -16.11 -6.72
C GLY A 122 0.17 -16.07 -7.92
N ALA A 123 -0.21 -14.87 -8.36
CA ALA A 123 -1.07 -14.66 -9.51
C ALA A 123 -0.43 -15.15 -10.82
N LEU A 124 0.87 -14.89 -11.02
CA LEU A 124 1.59 -15.40 -12.20
C LEU A 124 1.64 -16.94 -12.23
N ARG A 125 1.76 -17.58 -11.06
CA ARG A 125 1.77 -19.04 -10.95
C ARG A 125 0.39 -19.69 -11.06
N SER A 126 -0.68 -18.95 -10.88
CA SER A 126 -2.05 -19.46 -11.01
C SER A 126 -2.53 -19.58 -12.46
N VAL A 127 -1.82 -18.93 -13.40
CA VAL A 127 -2.13 -19.09 -14.83
C VAL A 127 -1.66 -20.45 -15.31
N ASP A 128 -2.53 -21.16 -16.03
CA ASP A 128 -2.22 -22.48 -16.56
C ASP A 128 -1.00 -22.43 -17.49
N HIS A 129 0.02 -23.24 -17.15
CA HIS A 129 1.28 -23.31 -17.90
C HIS A 129 1.07 -23.78 -19.35
N GLY A 130 0.06 -24.61 -19.60
CA GLY A 130 -0.30 -25.07 -20.94
C GLY A 130 -0.66 -23.95 -21.91
N GLN A 131 -1.21 -22.83 -21.41
CA GLN A 131 -1.48 -21.67 -22.26
C GLN A 131 -0.20 -20.97 -22.73
N TYR A 132 0.82 -20.90 -21.88
CA TYR A 132 2.12 -20.39 -22.28
C TYR A 132 2.79 -21.32 -23.30
N GLU A 133 2.78 -22.64 -23.06
CA GLU A 133 3.35 -23.65 -23.96
C GLU A 133 2.67 -23.66 -25.32
N ALA A 134 1.33 -23.61 -25.34
CA ALA A 134 0.55 -23.52 -26.59
C ALA A 134 0.90 -22.26 -27.40
N ALA A 135 1.04 -21.11 -26.76
CA ALA A 135 1.43 -19.86 -27.41
C ALA A 135 2.83 -19.95 -28.04
N VAL A 136 3.78 -20.55 -27.36
CA VAL A 136 5.14 -20.77 -27.86
C VAL A 136 5.12 -21.79 -29.03
N ALA A 137 4.36 -22.85 -28.91
CA ALA A 137 4.20 -23.85 -29.96
C ALA A 137 3.58 -23.26 -31.25
N MET A 138 2.74 -22.24 -31.12
CA MET A 138 2.19 -21.48 -32.25
C MET A 138 3.17 -20.43 -32.82
N GLY A 139 4.43 -20.41 -32.37
CA GLY A 139 5.48 -19.52 -32.89
C GLY A 139 5.59 -18.17 -32.18
N MET A 140 4.92 -17.96 -31.05
CA MET A 140 5.15 -16.75 -30.24
C MET A 140 6.53 -16.82 -29.56
N THR A 141 7.22 -15.68 -29.51
CA THR A 141 8.41 -15.58 -28.64
C THR A 141 7.99 -15.62 -27.17
N SER A 142 8.85 -16.15 -26.30
CA SER A 142 8.60 -16.25 -24.85
C SER A 142 8.13 -14.92 -24.23
N PHE A 143 8.71 -13.81 -24.64
CA PHE A 143 8.31 -12.48 -24.20
C PHE A 143 6.88 -12.12 -24.66
N ARG A 144 6.52 -12.44 -25.90
CA ARG A 144 5.15 -12.19 -26.41
C ARG A 144 4.13 -13.09 -25.74
N ALA A 145 4.45 -14.38 -25.55
CA ALA A 145 3.57 -15.31 -24.81
C ALA A 145 3.34 -14.83 -23.37
N PHE A 146 4.42 -14.44 -22.67
CA PHE A 146 4.32 -13.88 -21.32
C PHE A 146 3.47 -12.62 -21.26
N THR A 147 3.77 -11.61 -22.11
CA THR A 147 3.11 -10.29 -22.03
C THR A 147 1.68 -10.27 -22.57
N ARG A 148 1.35 -11.14 -23.54
CA ARG A 148 0.03 -11.15 -24.18
C ARG A 148 -0.93 -12.20 -23.62
N ILE A 149 -0.43 -13.28 -23.04
CA ILE A 149 -1.24 -14.39 -22.56
C ILE A 149 -1.20 -14.45 -21.03
N VAL A 150 0.00 -14.58 -20.43
CA VAL A 150 0.13 -14.81 -18.98
C VAL A 150 -0.15 -13.56 -18.18
N LEU A 151 0.50 -12.45 -18.50
CA LEU A 151 0.44 -11.21 -17.72
C LEU A 151 -0.98 -10.62 -17.60
N PRO A 152 -1.81 -10.54 -18.66
CA PRO A 152 -3.17 -10.03 -18.53
C PRO A 152 -4.06 -10.89 -17.62
N GLN A 153 -3.91 -12.21 -17.68
CA GLN A 153 -4.66 -13.14 -16.83
C GLN A 153 -4.21 -13.02 -15.38
N ALA A 154 -2.90 -13.05 -15.12
CA ALA A 154 -2.34 -12.86 -13.79
C ALA A 154 -2.75 -11.52 -13.17
N PHE A 155 -2.84 -10.44 -13.97
CA PHE A 155 -3.29 -9.14 -13.49
C PHE A 155 -4.72 -9.19 -12.94
N VAL A 156 -5.64 -9.84 -13.64
CA VAL A 156 -7.04 -9.99 -13.18
C VAL A 156 -7.12 -10.79 -11.89
N VAL A 157 -6.30 -11.85 -11.75
CA VAL A 157 -6.21 -12.65 -10.52
C VAL A 157 -5.63 -11.84 -9.36
N ALA A 158 -4.62 -10.99 -9.62
CA ALA A 158 -3.99 -10.17 -8.59
C ALA A 158 -4.85 -9.00 -8.09
N LEU A 159 -5.78 -8.53 -8.90
CA LEU A 159 -6.53 -7.30 -8.70
C LEU A 159 -7.29 -7.22 -7.36
N PRO A 160 -8.06 -8.25 -6.92
CA PRO A 160 -8.75 -8.23 -5.63
C PRO A 160 -7.78 -8.12 -4.46
N ALA A 161 -6.60 -8.75 -4.57
CA ALA A 161 -5.58 -8.66 -3.54
C ALA A 161 -4.95 -7.25 -3.50
N PHE A 162 -4.72 -6.57 -4.63
CA PHE A 162 -4.26 -5.18 -4.66
C PHE A 162 -5.21 -4.27 -3.87
N PHE A 163 -6.51 -4.42 -4.09
CA PHE A 163 -7.50 -3.66 -3.35
C PHE A 163 -7.54 -4.00 -1.85
N THR A 164 -7.45 -5.28 -1.51
CA THR A 164 -7.37 -5.72 -0.11
C THR A 164 -6.18 -5.08 0.60
N TYR A 165 -5.01 -5.01 -0.05
CA TYR A 165 -3.83 -4.37 0.52
C TYR A 165 -3.95 -2.84 0.55
N TYR A 166 -4.67 -2.22 -0.37
CA TYR A 166 -4.99 -0.80 -0.28
C TYR A 166 -5.79 -0.48 0.99
N LEU A 167 -6.86 -1.24 1.27
CA LEU A 167 -7.63 -1.09 2.50
C LEU A 167 -6.81 -1.39 3.77
N LYS A 168 -5.92 -2.39 3.73
CA LYS A 168 -5.00 -2.68 4.83
C LYS A 168 -4.03 -1.52 5.07
N THR A 169 -3.50 -0.91 4.00
CA THR A 169 -2.59 0.23 4.09
C THR A 169 -3.27 1.44 4.71
N ILE A 170 -4.53 1.76 4.33
CA ILE A 170 -5.32 2.83 4.95
C ILE A 170 -5.40 2.62 6.47
N LYS A 171 -5.71 1.40 6.93
CA LYS A 171 -5.79 1.09 8.37
C LYS A 171 -4.43 1.15 9.06
N LEU A 172 -3.37 0.73 8.37
CA LEU A 172 -2.02 0.72 8.92
C LEU A 172 -1.44 2.14 9.04
N LEU A 173 -1.90 3.07 8.21
CA LEU A 173 -1.54 4.48 8.28
C LEU A 173 -1.98 5.14 9.60
N ALA A 174 -2.91 4.57 10.36
CA ALA A 174 -3.21 5.03 11.71
C ALA A 174 -1.98 5.05 12.64
N LEU A 175 -0.91 4.30 12.31
CA LEU A 175 0.35 4.33 13.07
C LEU A 175 1.17 5.60 12.85
N VAL A 176 0.93 6.37 11.77
CA VAL A 176 1.78 7.52 11.41
C VAL A 176 1.64 8.71 12.37
N PHE A 177 0.58 8.74 13.19
CA PHE A 177 0.45 9.74 14.24
C PHE A 177 1.63 9.71 15.21
N THR A 178 2.23 8.54 15.45
CA THR A 178 3.40 8.36 16.35
C THR A 178 4.65 9.10 15.85
N VAL A 179 4.70 9.38 14.54
CA VAL A 179 5.78 10.14 13.88
C VAL A 179 5.31 11.53 13.42
N LYS A 180 4.28 12.06 14.08
CA LYS A 180 3.74 13.43 13.88
C LYS A 180 3.17 13.69 12.47
N VAL A 181 2.76 12.66 11.75
CA VAL A 181 2.02 12.81 10.50
C VAL A 181 0.52 12.72 10.79
N VAL A 182 -0.24 13.65 10.21
CA VAL A 182 -1.67 13.77 10.47
C VAL A 182 -2.45 12.92 9.47
N ASP A 183 -3.07 11.88 9.98
CA ASP A 183 -4.06 11.03 9.32
C ASP A 183 -5.43 11.10 10.04
N MET A 184 -6.34 10.20 9.74
CA MET A 184 -7.67 10.16 10.38
C MET A 184 -7.58 9.94 11.88
N PHE A 185 -6.75 8.97 12.33
CA PHE A 185 -6.56 8.67 13.74
C PHE A 185 -5.91 9.86 14.49
N ALA A 186 -4.89 10.48 13.89
CA ALA A 186 -4.27 11.68 14.46
C ALA A 186 -5.27 12.84 14.61
N LYS A 187 -6.21 12.99 13.67
CA LYS A 187 -7.30 13.99 13.80
C LYS A 187 -8.23 13.68 14.96
N ALA A 188 -8.58 12.42 15.17
CA ALA A 188 -9.39 12.01 16.34
C ALA A 188 -8.66 12.31 17.65
N ASP A 189 -7.36 12.04 17.71
CA ASP A 189 -6.52 12.31 18.89
C ASP A 189 -6.41 13.82 19.17
N ILE A 190 -6.18 14.64 18.12
CA ILE A 190 -6.18 16.10 18.23
C ILE A 190 -7.53 16.62 18.73
N PHE A 191 -8.66 16.12 18.19
CA PHE A 191 -9.99 16.50 18.67
C PHE A 191 -10.19 16.14 20.13
N SER A 192 -9.75 14.93 20.52
CA SER A 192 -9.79 14.46 21.91
C SER A 192 -9.09 15.42 22.86
N ALA A 193 -7.90 15.90 22.48
CA ALA A 193 -7.11 16.85 23.27
C ALA A 193 -7.74 18.25 23.31
N LEU A 194 -8.25 18.76 22.19
CA LEU A 194 -8.82 20.11 22.09
C LEU A 194 -10.13 20.28 22.90
N TYR A 195 -10.98 19.25 22.85
CA TYR A 195 -12.32 19.31 23.45
C TYR A 195 -12.43 18.55 24.79
N ASN A 196 -11.31 18.01 25.28
CA ASN A 196 -11.23 17.16 26.48
C ASN A 196 -12.26 16.02 26.47
N ARG A 197 -12.39 15.38 25.29
CA ARG A 197 -13.30 14.25 25.04
C ARG A 197 -12.48 13.00 24.74
N ARG A 198 -12.73 11.89 25.46
CA ARG A 198 -11.86 10.71 25.35
C ARG A 198 -12.41 9.60 24.46
N MET A 199 -13.70 9.34 24.45
CA MET A 199 -14.28 8.20 23.71
C MET A 199 -14.94 8.61 22.40
N GLU A 200 -15.61 9.75 22.37
CA GLU A 200 -16.42 10.21 21.26
C GLU A 200 -15.60 10.36 19.96
N PRO A 201 -14.39 10.97 19.96
CA PRO A 201 -13.58 11.09 18.75
C PRO A 201 -13.13 9.74 18.17
N TYR A 202 -12.81 8.77 19.04
CA TYR A 202 -12.39 7.45 18.56
C TYR A 202 -13.57 6.61 18.08
N ILE A 203 -14.79 6.81 18.62
CA ILE A 203 -16.01 6.23 18.06
C ILE A 203 -16.28 6.84 16.68
N ALA A 204 -16.15 8.16 16.55
CA ALA A 204 -16.30 8.85 15.27
C ALA A 204 -15.27 8.35 14.24
N ASP A 205 -14.01 8.17 14.65
CA ASP A 205 -12.95 7.64 13.79
C ASP A 205 -13.23 6.20 13.33
N ALA A 206 -13.69 5.35 14.25
CA ALA A 206 -14.11 4.00 13.92
C ALA A 206 -15.25 3.97 12.89
N ILE A 207 -16.24 4.85 13.04
CA ILE A 207 -17.35 5.01 12.08
C ILE A 207 -16.81 5.53 10.75
N ALA A 208 -15.90 6.50 10.75
CA ALA A 208 -15.29 7.06 9.54
C ALA A 208 -14.49 6.01 8.76
N TYR A 209 -13.62 5.22 9.44
CA TYR A 209 -12.88 4.11 8.80
C TYR A 209 -13.81 3.04 8.26
N TRP A 210 -14.85 2.68 9.01
CA TRP A 210 -15.81 1.65 8.59
C TRP A 210 -16.63 2.11 7.38
N GLY A 211 -17.17 3.33 7.43
CA GLY A 211 -17.91 3.92 6.31
C GLY A 211 -17.04 4.06 5.06
N LEU A 212 -15.80 4.52 5.23
CA LEU A 212 -14.83 4.63 4.13
C LEU A 212 -14.51 3.25 3.52
N ALA A 213 -14.31 2.21 4.34
CA ALA A 213 -14.06 0.87 3.86
C ALA A 213 -15.25 0.30 3.08
N ILE A 214 -16.49 0.50 3.55
CA ILE A 214 -17.71 0.10 2.84
C ILE A 214 -17.81 0.82 1.48
N LEU A 215 -17.62 2.14 1.47
CA LEU A 215 -17.69 2.93 0.25
C LEU A 215 -16.66 2.48 -0.78
N LEU A 216 -15.41 2.32 -0.37
CA LEU A 216 -14.33 1.89 -1.26
C LEU A 216 -14.55 0.47 -1.78
N THR A 217 -15.03 -0.45 -0.94
CA THR A 217 -15.37 -1.82 -1.35
C THR A 217 -16.49 -1.82 -2.37
N PHE A 218 -17.56 -1.08 -2.13
CA PHE A 218 -18.66 -0.97 -3.07
C PHE A 218 -18.20 -0.42 -4.44
N LEU A 219 -17.39 0.63 -4.46
CA LEU A 219 -16.84 1.21 -5.69
C LEU A 219 -15.94 0.22 -6.43
N PHE A 220 -15.09 -0.51 -5.69
CA PHE A 220 -14.20 -1.51 -6.26
C PHE A 220 -14.99 -2.68 -6.89
N ASP A 221 -15.99 -3.22 -6.18
CA ASP A 221 -16.82 -4.32 -6.67
C ASP A 221 -17.56 -3.96 -7.98
N GLN A 222 -18.06 -2.71 -8.08
CA GLN A 222 -18.69 -2.22 -9.29
C GLN A 222 -17.68 -2.14 -10.45
N TRP A 223 -16.49 -1.68 -10.17
CA TRP A 223 -15.42 -1.59 -11.18
C TRP A 223 -14.91 -2.98 -11.59
N GLU A 224 -14.70 -3.89 -10.65
CA GLU A 224 -14.26 -5.27 -10.92
C GLU A 224 -15.27 -6.01 -11.79
N LYS A 225 -16.58 -5.91 -11.49
CA LYS A 225 -17.64 -6.52 -12.31
C LYS A 225 -17.60 -6.02 -13.75
N LYS A 226 -17.35 -4.72 -13.97
CA LYS A 226 -17.23 -4.17 -15.33
C LYS A 226 -15.99 -4.70 -16.07
N LEU A 227 -14.90 -4.92 -15.38
CA LEU A 227 -13.67 -5.48 -15.97
C LEU A 227 -13.87 -6.95 -16.36
N ARG A 228 -14.40 -7.77 -15.45
CA ARG A 228 -14.66 -9.19 -15.70
C ARG A 228 -15.70 -9.41 -16.82
N GLY A 229 -16.71 -8.53 -16.92
CA GLY A 229 -17.76 -8.62 -17.96
C GLY A 229 -17.28 -8.27 -19.37
N LYS A 230 -16.17 -7.57 -19.53
CA LYS A 230 -15.66 -7.10 -20.84
C LYS A 230 -14.75 -8.08 -21.58
N GLY A 231 -14.59 -9.33 -21.16
CA GLY A 231 -13.85 -10.30 -21.98
C GLY A 231 -12.97 -11.32 -21.25
N PHE A 232 -12.87 -11.28 -19.93
CA PHE A 232 -12.04 -12.24 -19.19
C PHE A 232 -12.77 -13.51 -18.74
N ASN A 233 -14.07 -13.65 -19.03
CA ASN A 233 -14.90 -14.77 -18.58
C ASN A 233 -15.11 -15.86 -19.67
N LYS A 234 -14.23 -15.97 -20.67
CA LYS A 234 -14.35 -16.99 -21.74
C LYS A 234 -13.31 -18.12 -21.63
N SER A 235 -12.59 -18.23 -20.50
CA SER A 235 -11.58 -19.28 -20.30
C SER A 235 -11.56 -19.77 -18.84
N ALA A 236 -12.72 -20.16 -18.33
CA ALA A 236 -12.84 -21.01 -17.15
C ALA A 236 -13.64 -22.27 -17.54
#